data_2b8815cf756decbf118d4e6b47e8ee9e
#
_entry.id   2b8815cf756decbf118d4e6b47e8ee9e
#
_cell.length_a   1.000
_cell.length_b   1.000
_cell.length_c   1.000
_cell.angle_alpha   90.00
_cell.angle_beta   90.00
_cell.angle_gamma   90.00
#
_symmetry.space_group_name_H-M   'P 1'
#
loop_
_entity.id
_entity.type
_entity.pdbx_description
1 polymer ?
#
loop_
_entity_poly.entity_id
_entity_poly.type
_entity_poly.pdbx_seq_one_letter_code
_entity_poly.pdbx_strand_id
1 'polypeptide(L)'
;GNDANVAALGEMWKGGGAGYHNVVMVTLGTGVGGGIIVNGKIVTGTHGAGGEIGHVHVEDDEHESCNCGNQGCLEQYASATGIVRLANRMLAATDKTSVLRNEEVTAKSVFDAVKAGDELAMEVAEKFCKYLGTALAVVAGVVDPEVYVIGGGVSKAGKIILVYIEKYYKKYVFQGSRD
;
A
#
# COMPACT_ATOMS: atom_id res chain seq x y z
N GLY A 1 5.65 -14.82 -15.99
CA GLY A 1 5.83 -14.34 -14.60
C GLY A 1 4.79 -13.30 -14.28
N ASN A 2 4.44 -13.13 -13.02
CA ASN A 2 3.54 -12.07 -12.55
C ASN A 2 4.19 -10.71 -12.88
N ASP A 3 3.42 -9.73 -13.38
CA ASP A 3 3.91 -8.40 -13.77
C ASP A 3 4.60 -7.68 -12.60
N ALA A 4 4.14 -7.88 -11.38
CA ALA A 4 4.77 -7.34 -10.17
C ALA A 4 6.16 -7.93 -9.91
N ASN A 5 6.36 -9.21 -10.21
CA ASN A 5 7.66 -9.86 -10.10
C ASN A 5 8.67 -9.32 -11.13
N VAL A 6 8.22 -9.07 -12.36
CA VAL A 6 9.05 -8.45 -13.39
C VAL A 6 9.42 -7.02 -13.02
N ALA A 7 8.46 -6.27 -12.48
CA ALA A 7 8.69 -4.92 -11.99
C ALA A 7 9.69 -4.90 -10.81
N ALA A 8 9.59 -5.84 -9.86
CA ALA A 8 10.52 -5.95 -8.75
C ALA A 8 11.97 -6.20 -9.21
N LEU A 9 12.16 -7.09 -10.19
CA LEU A 9 13.49 -7.32 -10.79
C LEU A 9 14.02 -6.06 -11.50
N GLY A 10 13.16 -5.33 -12.21
CA GLY A 10 13.53 -4.08 -12.87
C GLY A 10 14.00 -3.02 -11.87
N GLU A 11 13.29 -2.86 -10.75
CA GLU A 11 13.65 -1.95 -9.67
C GLU A 11 14.95 -2.36 -8.96
N MET A 12 15.22 -3.64 -8.77
CA MET A 12 16.47 -4.12 -8.22
C MET A 12 17.67 -3.79 -9.14
N TRP A 13 17.49 -3.81 -10.46
CA TRP A 13 18.59 -3.61 -11.40
C TRP A 13 18.87 -2.14 -11.71
N LYS A 14 17.84 -1.30 -11.82
CA LYS A 14 17.97 0.09 -12.30
C LYS A 14 17.11 1.11 -11.54
N GLY A 15 16.36 0.68 -10.54
CA GLY A 15 15.44 1.51 -9.79
C GLY A 15 15.85 1.71 -8.33
N GLY A 16 14.85 2.00 -7.48
CA GLY A 16 15.05 2.26 -6.05
C GLY A 16 15.63 1.10 -5.23
N GLY A 17 15.56 -0.12 -5.77
CA GLY A 17 16.16 -1.32 -5.16
C GLY A 17 17.57 -1.63 -5.63
N ALA A 18 18.19 -0.79 -6.46
CA ALA A 18 19.52 -1.04 -7.00
C ALA A 18 20.59 -1.07 -5.89
N GLY A 19 21.38 -2.13 -5.89
CA GLY A 19 22.44 -2.35 -4.89
C GLY A 19 22.01 -3.13 -3.65
N TYR A 20 20.72 -3.44 -3.49
CA TYR A 20 20.19 -4.27 -2.41
C TYR A 20 19.93 -5.71 -2.89
N HIS A 21 20.03 -6.66 -1.97
CA HIS A 21 19.82 -8.09 -2.26
C HIS A 21 18.49 -8.63 -1.71
N ASN A 22 17.91 -7.91 -0.73
CA ASN A 22 16.63 -8.25 -0.10
C ASN A 22 15.68 -7.06 -0.26
N VAL A 23 14.78 -7.15 -1.23
CA VAL A 23 13.91 -6.05 -1.65
C VAL A 23 12.46 -6.50 -1.64
N VAL A 24 11.60 -5.69 -1.06
CA VAL A 24 10.15 -5.83 -1.23
C VAL A 24 9.64 -4.66 -2.06
N MET A 25 9.09 -4.95 -3.22
CA MET A 25 8.41 -3.98 -4.06
C MET A 25 6.91 -4.06 -3.86
N VAL A 26 6.27 -2.91 -3.74
CA VAL A 26 4.81 -2.78 -3.69
C VAL A 26 4.36 -1.78 -4.76
N THR A 27 3.45 -2.20 -5.62
CA THR A 27 2.86 -1.34 -6.64
C THR A 27 1.44 -0.96 -6.26
N LEU A 28 1.17 0.32 -6.15
CA LEU A 28 -0.12 0.90 -5.78
C LEU A 28 -0.78 1.50 -7.03
N GLY A 29 -1.60 0.69 -7.68
CA GLY A 29 -2.39 1.06 -8.87
C GLY A 29 -3.87 0.80 -8.61
N THR A 30 -4.61 0.33 -9.63
CA THR A 30 -6.01 -0.12 -9.49
C THR A 30 -6.15 -1.18 -8.40
N GLY A 31 -5.15 -2.08 -8.31
CA GLY A 31 -4.96 -3.02 -7.22
C GLY A 31 -3.64 -2.78 -6.48
N VAL A 32 -3.28 -3.73 -5.61
CA VAL A 32 -1.98 -3.77 -4.92
C VAL A 32 -1.19 -4.99 -5.39
N GLY A 33 -0.11 -4.75 -6.12
CA GLY A 33 0.85 -5.79 -6.50
C GLY A 33 2.04 -5.84 -5.55
N GLY A 34 2.67 -7.00 -5.44
CA GLY A 34 3.88 -7.19 -4.65
C GLY A 34 4.92 -8.06 -5.37
N GLY A 35 6.19 -7.81 -5.07
CA GLY A 35 7.30 -8.64 -5.49
C GLY A 35 8.33 -8.72 -4.37
N ILE A 36 8.78 -9.92 -4.05
CA ILE A 36 9.75 -10.17 -2.96
C ILE A 36 11.01 -10.76 -3.55
N ILE A 37 12.14 -10.16 -3.23
CA ILE A 37 13.47 -10.64 -3.60
C ILE A 37 14.24 -10.92 -2.33
N VAL A 38 14.78 -12.12 -2.21
CA VAL A 38 15.61 -12.55 -1.08
C VAL A 38 16.92 -13.11 -1.64
N ASN A 39 18.05 -12.62 -1.15
CA ASN A 39 19.39 -12.98 -1.64
C ASN A 39 19.51 -12.84 -3.18
N GLY A 40 18.97 -11.78 -3.74
CA GLY A 40 19.00 -11.49 -5.17
C GLY A 40 18.08 -12.37 -6.03
N LYS A 41 17.24 -13.21 -5.42
CA LYS A 41 16.34 -14.14 -6.11
C LYS A 41 14.88 -13.82 -5.80
N ILE A 42 14.03 -13.82 -6.84
CA ILE A 42 12.61 -13.61 -6.66
C ILE A 42 11.94 -14.78 -5.93
N VAL A 43 11.09 -14.47 -4.98
CA VAL A 43 10.27 -15.43 -4.26
C VAL A 43 9.00 -15.69 -5.04
N THR A 44 8.92 -16.86 -5.70
CA THR A 44 7.71 -17.24 -6.46
C THR A 44 6.75 -18.10 -5.64
N GLY A 45 7.29 -18.84 -4.66
CA GLY A 45 6.52 -19.82 -3.90
C GLY A 45 6.20 -21.08 -4.71
N THR A 46 5.66 -22.08 -4.05
CA THR A 46 5.33 -23.39 -4.64
C THR A 46 4.24 -23.29 -5.72
N HIS A 47 3.27 -22.40 -5.51
CA HIS A 47 2.10 -22.22 -6.37
C HIS A 47 2.14 -20.91 -7.18
N GLY A 48 3.28 -20.22 -7.20
CA GLY A 48 3.43 -18.93 -7.88
C GLY A 48 2.79 -17.75 -7.14
N ALA A 49 2.33 -17.92 -5.90
CA ALA A 49 1.66 -16.89 -5.09
C ALA A 49 2.62 -16.13 -4.15
N GLY A 50 3.93 -16.33 -4.29
CA GLY A 50 4.92 -15.57 -3.53
C GLY A 50 4.86 -14.08 -3.88
N GLY A 51 4.71 -13.23 -2.87
CA GLY A 51 4.64 -11.78 -3.07
C GLY A 51 3.25 -11.20 -3.30
N GLU A 52 2.18 -11.99 -3.17
CA GLU A 52 0.78 -11.52 -3.26
C GLU A 52 0.38 -10.66 -2.04
N ILE A 53 1.14 -9.58 -1.80
CA ILE A 53 1.00 -8.68 -0.63
C ILE A 53 -0.37 -8.00 -0.61
N GLY A 54 -0.95 -7.71 -1.78
CA GLY A 54 -2.27 -7.11 -1.89
C GLY A 54 -3.40 -7.94 -1.27
N HIS A 55 -3.18 -9.24 -1.07
CA HIS A 55 -4.17 -10.15 -0.50
C HIS A 55 -3.90 -10.54 0.96
N VAL A 56 -2.92 -9.89 1.61
CA VAL A 56 -2.75 -9.99 3.06
C VAL A 56 -4.00 -9.44 3.74
N HIS A 57 -4.54 -10.19 4.69
CA HIS A 57 -5.72 -9.79 5.47
C HIS A 57 -5.36 -8.67 6.45
N VAL A 58 -6.12 -7.59 6.44
CA VAL A 58 -5.88 -6.39 7.25
C VAL A 58 -7.12 -5.85 7.98
N GLU A 59 -8.32 -6.39 7.68
CA GLU A 59 -9.57 -5.89 8.25
C GLU A 59 -10.59 -7.02 8.44
N ASP A 60 -10.97 -7.28 9.68
CA ASP A 60 -11.92 -8.33 10.04
C ASP A 60 -13.39 -7.95 9.74
N ASP A 61 -13.72 -6.66 9.85
CA ASP A 61 -15.10 -6.15 9.67
C ASP A 61 -15.44 -5.81 8.21
N GLU A 62 -14.69 -6.35 7.24
CA GLU A 62 -14.98 -6.15 5.83
C GLU A 62 -16.02 -7.14 5.33
N HIS A 63 -17.13 -6.63 4.77
CA HIS A 63 -18.23 -7.44 4.27
C HIS A 63 -18.27 -7.58 2.74
N GLU A 64 -17.51 -6.75 2.02
CA GLU A 64 -17.40 -6.86 0.57
C GLU A 64 -16.26 -7.79 0.19
N SER A 65 -16.48 -8.62 -0.84
CA SER A 65 -15.46 -9.54 -1.32
C SER A 65 -14.38 -8.82 -2.14
N CYS A 66 -13.13 -9.17 -1.90
CA CYS A 66 -12.02 -8.86 -2.78
C CYS A 66 -12.11 -9.71 -4.06
N ASN A 67 -11.48 -9.28 -5.14
CA ASN A 67 -11.41 -10.02 -6.40
C ASN A 67 -10.80 -11.44 -6.25
N CYS A 68 -9.99 -11.68 -5.22
CA CYS A 68 -9.47 -13.01 -4.91
C CYS A 68 -10.48 -13.95 -4.22
N GLY A 69 -11.67 -13.45 -3.88
CA GLY A 69 -12.73 -14.19 -3.18
C GLY A 69 -12.71 -14.04 -1.66
N ASN A 70 -11.64 -13.53 -1.06
CA ASN A 70 -11.57 -13.25 0.38
C ASN A 70 -12.18 -11.89 0.72
N GLN A 71 -12.24 -11.58 2.01
CA GLN A 71 -12.65 -10.28 2.56
C GLN A 71 -11.53 -9.69 3.40
N GLY A 72 -11.44 -8.36 3.47
CA GLY A 72 -10.45 -7.67 4.30
C GLY A 72 -9.02 -7.68 3.75
N CYS A 73 -8.84 -7.87 2.44
CA CYS A 73 -7.53 -7.80 1.80
C CYS A 73 -6.98 -6.39 1.77
N LEU A 74 -5.66 -6.24 1.89
CA LEU A 74 -4.95 -4.95 1.79
C LEU A 74 -5.35 -4.15 0.54
N GLU A 75 -5.52 -4.81 -0.61
CA GLU A 75 -5.92 -4.17 -1.87
C GLU A 75 -7.23 -3.39 -1.76
N GLN A 76 -8.17 -3.87 -0.94
CA GLN A 76 -9.47 -3.21 -0.74
C GLN A 76 -9.33 -1.84 -0.04
N TYR A 77 -8.18 -1.53 0.56
CA TYR A 77 -7.91 -0.30 1.32
C TYR A 77 -6.74 0.51 0.75
N ALA A 78 -5.71 -0.15 0.24
CA ALA A 78 -4.44 0.46 -0.12
C ALA A 78 -4.18 0.57 -1.64
N SER A 79 -5.18 0.28 -2.47
CA SER A 79 -5.15 0.56 -3.91
C SER A 79 -5.76 1.92 -4.22
N ALA A 80 -5.63 2.39 -5.48
CA ALA A 80 -6.34 3.59 -5.95
C ALA A 80 -7.86 3.43 -5.81
N THR A 81 -8.40 2.25 -6.16
CA THR A 81 -9.82 1.93 -5.97
C THR A 81 -10.17 1.87 -4.48
N GLY A 82 -9.31 1.31 -3.66
CA GLY A 82 -9.48 1.24 -2.20
C GLY A 82 -9.52 2.62 -1.54
N ILE A 83 -8.68 3.56 -1.97
CA ILE A 83 -8.69 4.94 -1.47
C ILE A 83 -10.02 5.62 -1.80
N VAL A 84 -10.52 5.47 -3.02
CA VAL A 84 -11.83 6.04 -3.44
C VAL A 84 -12.96 5.46 -2.60
N ARG A 85 -12.97 4.14 -2.42
CA ARG A 85 -13.95 3.45 -1.59
C ARG A 85 -13.91 3.92 -0.14
N LEU A 86 -12.71 4.07 0.43
CA LEU A 86 -12.49 4.54 1.79
C LEU A 86 -12.98 5.99 1.95
N ALA A 87 -12.65 6.87 1.02
CA ALA A 87 -13.10 8.25 1.02
C ALA A 87 -14.64 8.35 0.94
N ASN A 88 -15.28 7.61 0.04
CA ASN A 88 -16.74 7.62 -0.08
C ASN A 88 -17.43 7.08 1.19
N ARG A 89 -16.91 6.04 1.82
CA ARG A 89 -17.42 5.53 3.10
C ARG A 89 -17.31 6.58 4.20
N MET A 90 -16.18 7.27 4.29
CA MET A 90 -15.96 8.31 5.30
C MET A 90 -16.82 9.55 5.04
N LEU A 91 -17.00 9.97 3.78
CA LEU A 91 -17.91 11.06 3.40
C LEU A 91 -19.37 10.74 3.77
N ALA A 92 -19.79 9.48 3.62
CA ALA A 92 -21.14 9.04 3.98
C ALA A 92 -21.35 8.96 5.51
N ALA A 93 -20.30 8.70 6.27
CA ALA A 93 -20.37 8.49 7.72
C ALA A 93 -20.32 9.80 8.55
N THR A 94 -20.09 10.95 7.94
CA THR A 94 -19.95 12.23 8.65
C THR A 94 -20.45 13.40 7.80
N ASP A 95 -20.91 14.46 8.47
CA ASP A 95 -21.28 15.75 7.84
C ASP A 95 -20.12 16.76 7.81
N LYS A 96 -18.89 16.35 8.15
CA LYS A 96 -17.72 17.22 8.07
C LYS A 96 -17.61 17.84 6.67
N THR A 97 -17.27 19.12 6.63
CA THR A 97 -16.99 19.81 5.38
C THR A 97 -15.74 19.21 4.72
N SER A 98 -15.79 19.04 3.41
CA SER A 98 -14.66 18.58 2.60
C SER A 98 -14.87 19.01 1.16
N VAL A 99 -13.80 19.38 0.47
CA VAL A 99 -13.82 19.68 -0.97
C VAL A 99 -14.23 18.46 -1.79
N LEU A 100 -13.97 17.25 -1.28
CA LEU A 100 -14.34 15.98 -1.91
C LEU A 100 -15.86 15.78 -2.08
N ARG A 101 -16.70 16.57 -1.41
CA ARG A 101 -18.17 16.51 -1.59
C ARG A 101 -18.63 17.16 -2.88
N ASN A 102 -17.81 18.01 -3.48
CA ASN A 102 -18.16 18.86 -4.61
C ASN A 102 -17.56 18.39 -5.94
N GLU A 103 -16.85 17.26 -5.93
CA GLU A 103 -16.18 16.72 -7.11
C GLU A 103 -16.23 15.18 -7.15
N GLU A 104 -15.87 14.59 -8.28
CA GLU A 104 -15.68 13.15 -8.38
C GLU A 104 -14.50 12.71 -7.51
N VAL A 105 -14.73 11.74 -6.62
CA VAL A 105 -13.70 11.21 -5.76
C VAL A 105 -12.80 10.26 -6.56
N THR A 106 -11.55 10.62 -6.69
CA THR A 106 -10.47 9.83 -7.28
C THR A 106 -9.30 9.75 -6.30
N ALA A 107 -8.38 8.81 -6.49
CA ALA A 107 -7.16 8.80 -5.68
C ALA A 107 -6.39 10.12 -5.81
N LYS A 108 -6.35 10.70 -7.01
CA LYS A 108 -5.73 12.01 -7.26
C LYS A 108 -6.42 13.13 -6.48
N SER A 109 -7.76 13.23 -6.57
CA SER A 109 -8.51 14.30 -5.88
C SER A 109 -8.36 14.19 -4.36
N VAL A 110 -8.32 12.98 -3.80
CA VAL A 110 -8.05 12.79 -2.37
C VAL A 110 -6.68 13.36 -1.98
N PHE A 111 -5.61 13.04 -2.70
CA PHE A 111 -4.28 13.55 -2.36
C PHE A 111 -4.09 15.03 -2.68
N ASP A 112 -4.78 15.58 -3.67
CA ASP A 112 -4.80 17.02 -3.92
C ASP A 112 -5.52 17.76 -2.77
N ALA A 113 -6.63 17.21 -2.27
CA ALA A 113 -7.32 17.72 -1.08
C ALA A 113 -6.46 17.65 0.18
N VAL A 114 -5.67 16.56 0.37
CA VAL A 114 -4.69 16.46 1.46
C VAL A 114 -3.68 17.60 1.40
N LYS A 115 -3.13 17.89 0.21
CA LYS A 115 -2.17 19.00 0.01
C LYS A 115 -2.80 20.36 0.28
N ALA A 116 -4.10 20.49 0.04
CA ALA A 116 -4.87 21.71 0.34
C ALA A 116 -5.26 21.83 1.82
N GLY A 117 -4.96 20.85 2.66
CA GLY A 117 -5.26 20.86 4.09
C GLY A 117 -6.69 20.43 4.44
N ASP A 118 -7.38 19.71 3.56
CA ASP A 118 -8.71 19.15 3.83
C ASP A 118 -8.62 18.08 4.92
N GLU A 119 -9.28 18.31 6.06
CA GLU A 119 -9.17 17.42 7.22
C GLU A 119 -9.69 16.01 6.94
N LEU A 120 -10.81 15.88 6.22
CA LEU A 120 -11.39 14.58 5.90
C LEU A 120 -10.47 13.79 4.94
N ALA A 121 -9.92 14.48 3.94
CA ALA A 121 -8.95 13.84 3.04
C ALA A 121 -7.68 13.40 3.77
N MET A 122 -7.22 14.16 4.76
CA MET A 122 -6.09 13.77 5.61
C MET A 122 -6.41 12.52 6.44
N GLU A 123 -7.62 12.42 7.01
CA GLU A 123 -8.08 11.22 7.72
C GLU A 123 -8.14 9.99 6.79
N VAL A 124 -8.60 10.17 5.55
CA VAL A 124 -8.61 9.11 4.52
C VAL A 124 -7.18 8.65 4.22
N ALA A 125 -6.27 9.58 3.95
CA ALA A 125 -4.87 9.27 3.66
C ALA A 125 -4.18 8.58 4.83
N GLU A 126 -4.43 9.02 6.06
CA GLU A 126 -3.88 8.39 7.26
C GLU A 126 -4.40 6.96 7.43
N LYS A 127 -5.69 6.72 7.21
CA LYS A 127 -6.28 5.38 7.32
C LYS A 127 -5.73 4.43 6.25
N PHE A 128 -5.60 4.89 5.01
CA PHE A 128 -4.93 4.17 3.93
C PHE A 128 -3.50 3.78 4.30
N CYS A 129 -2.72 4.75 4.78
CA CYS A 129 -1.32 4.52 5.15
C CYS A 129 -1.17 3.62 6.39
N LYS A 130 -2.15 3.64 7.30
CA LYS A 130 -2.19 2.71 8.42
C LYS A 130 -2.30 1.26 7.94
N TYR A 131 -3.23 0.96 7.04
CA TYR A 131 -3.36 -0.39 6.49
C TYR A 131 -2.07 -0.83 5.78
N LEU A 132 -1.53 0.03 4.92
CA LEU A 132 -0.31 -0.27 4.18
C LEU A 132 0.89 -0.45 5.12
N GLY A 133 1.16 0.51 6.00
CA GLY A 133 2.28 0.44 6.94
C GLY A 133 2.22 -0.78 7.87
N THR A 134 1.01 -1.17 8.31
CA THR A 134 0.80 -2.37 9.11
C THR A 134 1.13 -3.64 8.30
N ALA A 135 0.65 -3.74 7.06
CA ALA A 135 0.94 -4.88 6.19
C ALA A 135 2.44 -5.00 5.89
N LEU A 136 3.13 -3.87 5.62
CA LEU A 136 4.57 -3.87 5.40
C LEU A 136 5.34 -4.31 6.66
N ALA A 137 4.89 -3.93 7.85
CA ALA A 137 5.49 -4.38 9.11
C ALA A 137 5.34 -5.91 9.31
N VAL A 138 4.21 -6.50 8.89
CA VAL A 138 4.03 -7.96 8.90
C VAL A 138 4.98 -8.63 7.91
N VAL A 139 5.09 -8.10 6.69
CA VAL A 139 6.02 -8.61 5.68
C VAL A 139 7.47 -8.53 6.15
N ALA A 140 7.86 -7.45 6.83
CA ALA A 140 9.19 -7.31 7.42
C ALA A 140 9.49 -8.44 8.42
N GLY A 141 8.53 -8.82 9.25
CA GLY A 141 8.69 -9.93 10.20
C GLY A 141 8.86 -11.31 9.55
N VAL A 142 8.57 -11.42 8.25
CA VAL A 142 8.68 -12.69 7.49
C VAL A 142 9.94 -12.74 6.63
N VAL A 143 10.31 -11.64 5.96
CA VAL A 143 11.39 -11.63 4.96
C VAL A 143 12.56 -10.71 5.28
N ASP A 144 12.43 -9.86 6.31
CA ASP A 144 13.45 -8.91 6.78
C ASP A 144 14.18 -8.18 5.64
N PRO A 145 13.46 -7.34 4.86
CA PRO A 145 14.03 -6.70 3.68
C PRO A 145 14.98 -5.57 4.04
N GLU A 146 16.00 -5.35 3.22
CA GLU A 146 16.89 -4.18 3.31
C GLU A 146 16.17 -2.88 2.88
N VAL A 147 15.19 -3.01 1.97
CA VAL A 147 14.47 -1.86 1.43
C VAL A 147 13.08 -2.23 0.93
N TYR A 148 12.14 -1.29 1.13
CA TYR A 148 10.84 -1.28 0.46
C TYR A 148 10.85 -0.29 -0.70
N VAL A 149 10.40 -0.73 -1.87
CA VAL A 149 10.21 0.13 -3.03
C VAL A 149 8.72 0.26 -3.30
N ILE A 150 8.18 1.48 -3.17
CA ILE A 150 6.77 1.77 -3.39
C ILE A 150 6.60 2.48 -4.74
N GLY A 151 5.93 1.82 -5.66
CA GLY A 151 5.67 2.31 -7.01
C GLY A 151 4.18 2.40 -7.32
N GLY A 152 3.87 2.64 -8.61
CA GLY A 152 2.51 2.75 -9.11
C GLY A 152 1.94 4.18 -9.07
N GLY A 153 0.71 4.34 -9.59
CA GLY A 153 0.08 5.66 -9.75
C GLY A 153 -0.10 6.44 -8.44
N VAL A 154 -0.44 5.72 -7.35
CA VAL A 154 -0.66 6.32 -6.02
C VAL A 154 0.63 6.87 -5.41
N SER A 155 1.79 6.30 -5.71
CA SER A 155 3.09 6.79 -5.21
C SER A 155 3.39 8.22 -5.65
N LYS A 156 2.76 8.70 -6.75
CA LYS A 156 2.88 10.08 -7.24
C LYS A 156 2.33 11.13 -6.28
N ALA A 157 1.55 10.74 -5.26
CA ALA A 157 1.13 11.63 -4.18
C ALA A 157 2.31 12.19 -3.36
N GLY A 158 3.48 11.55 -3.45
CA GLY A 158 4.75 12.09 -2.97
C GLY A 158 5.06 11.78 -1.51
N LYS A 159 5.93 12.61 -0.92
CA LYS A 159 6.51 12.36 0.42
C LYS A 159 5.49 12.24 1.55
N ILE A 160 4.31 12.84 1.43
CA ILE A 160 3.30 12.79 2.48
C ILE A 160 2.84 11.36 2.79
N ILE A 161 2.72 10.52 1.75
CA ILE A 161 2.38 9.10 1.93
C ILE A 161 3.47 8.39 2.73
N LEU A 162 4.73 8.64 2.39
CA LEU A 162 5.87 7.97 3.04
C LEU A 162 5.91 8.28 4.53
N VAL A 163 5.66 9.52 4.94
CA VAL A 163 5.63 9.92 6.35
C VAL A 163 4.58 9.14 7.14
N TYR A 164 3.35 9.01 6.60
CA TYR A 164 2.30 8.25 7.27
C TYR A 164 2.56 6.74 7.25
N ILE A 165 3.07 6.19 6.14
CA ILE A 165 3.42 4.75 6.06
C ILE A 165 4.50 4.44 7.09
N GLU A 166 5.57 5.23 7.15
CA GLU A 166 6.69 5.05 8.08
C GLU A 166 6.23 5.11 9.54
N LYS A 167 5.31 6.03 9.87
CA LYS A 167 4.69 6.13 11.21
C LYS A 167 4.10 4.80 11.67
N TYR A 168 3.29 4.16 10.80
CA TYR A 168 2.62 2.92 11.14
C TYR A 168 3.52 1.70 11.00
N TYR A 169 4.42 1.70 10.03
CA TYR A 169 5.48 0.69 9.91
C TYR A 169 6.31 0.61 11.19
N LYS A 170 6.90 1.71 11.64
CA LYS A 170 7.71 1.79 12.87
C LYS A 170 6.94 1.42 14.14
N LYS A 171 5.63 1.63 14.15
CA LYS A 171 4.79 1.26 15.29
C LYS A 171 4.65 -0.25 15.46
N TYR A 172 4.60 -1.00 14.36
CA TYR A 172 4.23 -2.41 14.37
C TYR A 172 5.36 -3.37 13.96
N VAL A 173 6.40 -2.88 13.31
CA VAL A 173 7.53 -3.71 12.91
C VAL A 173 8.31 -4.21 14.13
N PHE A 174 8.88 -5.42 14.01
CA PHE A 174 9.81 -5.94 15.00
C PHE A 174 10.98 -4.97 15.20
N GLN A 175 11.39 -4.77 16.45
CA GLN A 175 12.35 -3.71 16.83
C GLN A 175 13.69 -3.81 16.10
N GLY A 176 14.14 -5.02 15.76
CA GLY A 176 15.40 -5.24 15.03
C GLY A 176 15.34 -4.89 13.54
N SER A 177 14.15 -4.67 12.97
CA SER A 177 13.93 -4.35 11.55
C SER A 177 13.41 -2.92 11.34
N ARG A 178 13.70 -2.01 12.28
CA ARG A 178 13.20 -0.61 12.25
C ARG A 178 14.05 0.35 11.43
N ASP A 179 15.30 0.03 11.17
CA ASP A 179 16.30 0.92 10.56
C ASP A 179 16.47 0.68 9.06
#